data_823f7de1377b674aa57d3147bf6a5755
#
_entry.id   823f7de1377b674aa57d3147bf6a5755
#
_cell.length_a   1.000
_cell.length_b   1.000
_cell.length_c   1.000
_cell.angle_alpha   90.00
_cell.angle_beta   90.00
_cell.angle_gamma   90.00
#
_symmetry.space_group_name_H-M   'P 1'
#
loop_
_entity.id
_entity.type
_entity.pdbx_description
1 polymer ?
#
loop_
_entity_poly.entity_id
_entity_poly.type
_entity_poly.pdbx_seq_one_letter_code
_entity_poly.pdbx_strand_id
1 'polypeptide(L)'
;MEDVFNPQSLTIKKLLTDSDSLYQIPRYQRPYSWRNDQLERLWEDLTEAFEESEYYFLGSIITAKPEGGGDYLDIVDGQQRLTTLQILICVYRDLFPNINASSDDTKAVDINILKTAIKYNDKFQRLRLMTHSHHESDFFDLIIDEGKSINHKKPTKKSVNIEEEPRFRFINTALFFKEKLEDLGEESSGNLLTYLFNKVKVIRIDCHSVSFAIKLFQVLNDRGLDLSNSDLIKSFLIGQIQKIYQSDPGLRKQKEDQFMDDWKKCEQIAIDTEESLNDLFVLYEYYLLAENPKKSLSDELIKKFENLDPNHTIKDFLKFIKLYKEQVYLREDELMYSFWYLRWSMYWRSIVLTALKVEYAQYDLFLPIFRRFYYLNWIAGFTLTKIKQISFNLISWIQEGKPLSFIQQKL
;
A
#
# COMPACT_ATOMS: atom_id res chain seq x y z
N MET A 1 -12.92 19.83 -23.26
CA MET A 1 -12.01 19.32 -22.18
C MET A 1 -12.65 18.01 -21.76
N GLU A 2 -12.00 16.89 -22.02
CA GLU A 2 -12.46 15.62 -21.43
C GLU A 2 -12.35 15.74 -19.92
N ASP A 3 -13.42 15.33 -19.21
CA ASP A 3 -13.43 15.37 -17.75
C ASP A 3 -12.35 14.43 -17.21
N VAL A 4 -11.39 14.98 -16.51
CA VAL A 4 -10.20 14.25 -16.03
C VAL A 4 -10.59 13.22 -14.97
N PHE A 5 -11.75 13.38 -14.33
CA PHE A 5 -12.38 12.44 -13.41
C PHE A 5 -13.90 12.60 -13.40
N ASN A 6 -14.61 11.52 -13.08
CA ASN A 6 -16.09 11.49 -13.07
C ASN A 6 -16.58 10.90 -11.72
N PRO A 7 -17.08 11.74 -10.79
CA PRO A 7 -17.65 11.27 -9.53
C PRO A 7 -19.10 10.81 -9.71
N GLN A 8 -19.41 9.63 -9.20
CA GLN A 8 -20.74 9.04 -9.24
C GLN A 8 -21.17 8.58 -7.84
N SER A 9 -22.37 8.99 -7.41
CA SER A 9 -22.98 8.45 -6.20
C SER A 9 -23.71 7.15 -6.53
N LEU A 10 -23.21 6.04 -6.02
CA LEU A 10 -23.72 4.70 -6.29
C LEU A 10 -24.20 4.02 -5.00
N THR A 11 -25.29 3.26 -5.08
CA THR A 11 -25.61 2.27 -4.04
C THR A 11 -24.70 1.05 -4.17
N ILE A 12 -24.55 0.26 -3.09
CA ILE A 12 -23.77 -0.99 -3.16
C ILE A 12 -24.32 -1.92 -4.24
N LYS A 13 -25.64 -1.94 -4.43
CA LYS A 13 -26.25 -2.70 -5.53
C LYS A 13 -25.68 -2.29 -6.88
N LYS A 14 -25.71 -1.00 -7.24
CA LYS A 14 -25.17 -0.51 -8.51
C LYS A 14 -23.66 -0.73 -8.60
N LEU A 15 -22.94 -0.45 -7.52
CA LEU A 15 -21.49 -0.64 -7.49
C LEU A 15 -21.06 -2.07 -7.88
N LEU A 16 -21.81 -3.08 -7.46
CA LEU A 16 -21.41 -4.50 -7.60
C LEU A 16 -22.17 -5.28 -8.67
N THR A 17 -23.27 -4.73 -9.23
CA THR A 17 -24.09 -5.48 -10.20
C THR A 17 -24.16 -4.84 -11.58
N ASP A 18 -23.73 -3.60 -11.77
CA ASP A 18 -23.75 -2.95 -13.08
C ASP A 18 -22.76 -3.60 -14.06
N SER A 19 -22.97 -3.40 -15.36
CA SER A 19 -22.23 -4.06 -16.45
C SER A 19 -20.75 -3.73 -16.48
N ASP A 20 -20.37 -2.54 -16.06
CA ASP A 20 -18.99 -2.01 -16.01
C ASP A 20 -18.34 -2.08 -14.62
N SER A 21 -18.95 -2.85 -13.72
CA SER A 21 -18.49 -3.03 -12.34
C SER A 21 -17.55 -4.24 -12.21
N LEU A 22 -16.40 -4.18 -12.87
CA LEU A 22 -15.31 -5.13 -12.69
C LEU A 22 -14.11 -4.40 -12.09
N TYR A 23 -13.65 -4.84 -10.93
CA TYR A 23 -12.60 -4.18 -10.16
C TYR A 23 -11.43 -5.11 -9.93
N GLN A 24 -10.21 -4.54 -9.91
CA GLN A 24 -9.02 -5.26 -9.48
C GLN A 24 -8.20 -4.42 -8.50
N ILE A 25 -7.58 -5.10 -7.55
CA ILE A 25 -6.62 -4.50 -6.66
C ILE A 25 -5.24 -4.64 -7.30
N PRO A 26 -4.63 -3.52 -7.74
CA PRO A 26 -3.32 -3.57 -8.40
C PRO A 26 -2.23 -4.08 -7.48
N ARG A 27 -1.15 -4.62 -8.08
CA ARG A 27 0.00 -5.18 -7.34
C ARG A 27 0.76 -4.17 -6.48
N TYR A 28 0.64 -2.89 -6.79
CA TYR A 28 1.28 -1.83 -5.99
C TYR A 28 0.51 -1.51 -4.71
N GLN A 29 -0.76 -1.91 -4.62
CA GLN A 29 -1.56 -1.71 -3.42
C GLN A 29 -1.14 -2.70 -2.33
N ARG A 30 -1.30 -2.27 -1.06
CA ARG A 30 -1.04 -3.15 0.08
C ARG A 30 -2.05 -4.29 0.13
N PRO A 31 -1.68 -5.47 0.65
CA PRO A 31 -2.62 -6.55 0.89
C PRO A 31 -3.75 -6.16 1.86
N TYR A 32 -4.79 -6.98 1.94
CA TYR A 32 -5.87 -6.79 2.90
C TYR A 32 -5.34 -6.78 4.34
N SER A 33 -5.71 -5.73 5.10
CA SER A 33 -5.06 -5.43 6.39
C SER A 33 -6.03 -5.05 7.52
N TRP A 34 -7.35 -5.02 7.29
CA TRP A 34 -8.31 -4.69 8.33
C TRP A 34 -8.29 -5.71 9.47
N ARG A 35 -8.42 -5.18 10.70
CA ARG A 35 -8.47 -5.92 11.97
C ARG A 35 -9.85 -5.76 12.60
N ASN A 36 -10.06 -6.40 13.73
CA ASN A 36 -11.36 -6.39 14.42
C ASN A 36 -11.87 -4.98 14.75
N ASP A 37 -10.99 -4.05 15.12
CA ASP A 37 -11.37 -2.66 15.42
C ASP A 37 -12.01 -1.92 14.22
N GLN A 38 -11.50 -2.15 12.99
CA GLN A 38 -12.11 -1.59 11.79
C GLN A 38 -13.43 -2.32 11.43
N LEU A 39 -13.48 -3.62 11.64
CA LEU A 39 -14.67 -4.43 11.38
C LEU A 39 -15.81 -4.10 12.35
N GLU A 40 -15.51 -3.99 13.65
CA GLU A 40 -16.50 -3.58 14.67
C GLU A 40 -17.07 -2.20 14.35
N ARG A 41 -16.21 -1.22 14.06
CA ARG A 41 -16.66 0.13 13.69
C ARG A 41 -17.57 0.11 12.46
N LEU A 42 -17.19 -0.61 11.41
CA LEU A 42 -18.03 -0.73 10.22
C LEU A 42 -19.38 -1.38 10.54
N TRP A 43 -19.37 -2.42 11.39
CA TRP A 43 -20.59 -3.12 11.78
C TRP A 43 -21.51 -2.23 12.61
N GLU A 44 -20.97 -1.54 13.61
CA GLU A 44 -21.69 -0.60 14.46
C GLU A 44 -22.32 0.53 13.64
N ASP A 45 -21.52 1.21 12.83
CA ASP A 45 -22.00 2.28 11.94
C ASP A 45 -23.13 1.80 11.01
N LEU A 46 -22.97 0.59 10.42
CA LEU A 46 -23.94 0.03 9.50
C LEU A 46 -25.25 -0.36 10.17
N THR A 47 -25.19 -0.96 11.38
CA THR A 47 -26.38 -1.39 12.13
C THR A 47 -27.10 -0.21 12.76
N GLU A 48 -26.38 0.79 13.28
CA GLU A 48 -26.97 2.04 13.80
C GLU A 48 -27.75 2.77 12.68
N ALA A 49 -27.12 2.98 11.52
CA ALA A 49 -27.78 3.62 10.38
C ALA A 49 -28.96 2.79 9.83
N PHE A 50 -28.90 1.45 9.92
CA PHE A 50 -30.00 0.57 9.57
C PHE A 50 -31.19 0.74 10.52
N GLU A 51 -30.97 0.78 11.84
CA GLU A 51 -32.01 0.99 12.85
C GLU A 51 -32.70 2.36 12.72
N GLU A 52 -31.91 3.39 12.40
CA GLU A 52 -32.41 4.75 12.16
C GLU A 52 -33.07 4.90 10.77
N SER A 53 -32.98 3.89 9.91
CA SER A 53 -33.49 3.91 8.51
C SER A 53 -32.89 5.02 7.64
N GLU A 54 -31.73 5.52 8.01
CA GLU A 54 -31.00 6.58 7.28
C GLU A 54 -30.16 6.02 6.13
N TYR A 55 -29.62 6.93 5.30
CA TYR A 55 -28.60 6.56 4.33
C TYR A 55 -27.23 6.51 4.99
N TYR A 56 -26.51 5.41 4.81
CA TYR A 56 -25.14 5.33 5.28
C TYR A 56 -24.16 5.63 4.13
N PHE A 57 -23.20 6.51 4.39
CA PHE A 57 -22.13 6.81 3.46
C PHE A 57 -20.86 6.04 3.81
N LEU A 58 -20.52 5.02 3.01
CA LEU A 58 -19.37 4.14 3.25
C LEU A 58 -18.03 4.80 2.90
N GLY A 59 -18.05 5.90 2.14
CA GLY A 59 -16.86 6.62 1.72
C GLY A 59 -16.64 6.65 0.19
N SER A 60 -15.49 7.15 -0.23
CA SER A 60 -15.10 7.20 -1.65
C SER A 60 -14.39 5.91 -2.10
N ILE A 61 -14.52 5.58 -3.38
CA ILE A 61 -13.73 4.57 -4.09
C ILE A 61 -13.14 5.26 -5.31
N ILE A 62 -11.83 5.33 -5.39
CA ILE A 62 -11.14 5.92 -6.54
C ILE A 62 -10.67 4.79 -7.45
N THR A 63 -11.09 4.86 -8.69
CA THR A 63 -10.74 3.88 -9.72
C THR A 63 -10.01 4.54 -10.88
N ALA A 64 -9.23 3.77 -11.61
CA ALA A 64 -8.57 4.20 -12.83
C ALA A 64 -8.58 3.08 -13.87
N LYS A 65 -8.54 3.45 -15.15
CA LYS A 65 -8.28 2.48 -16.21
C LYS A 65 -6.84 2.03 -16.12
N PRO A 66 -6.56 0.70 -16.16
CA PRO A 66 -5.18 0.21 -16.14
C PRO A 66 -4.43 0.66 -17.40
N GLU A 67 -3.17 1.06 -17.26
CA GLU A 67 -2.34 1.54 -18.37
C GLU A 67 -2.15 0.47 -19.48
N GLY A 68 -2.23 -0.81 -19.11
CA GLY A 68 -2.16 -1.95 -20.04
C GLY A 68 -3.45 -2.28 -20.77
N GLY A 69 -4.54 -1.55 -20.54
CA GLY A 69 -5.89 -1.86 -21.02
C GLY A 69 -6.51 -3.04 -20.25
N GLY A 70 -7.77 -3.34 -20.51
CA GLY A 70 -8.51 -4.44 -19.89
C GLY A 70 -9.90 -4.00 -19.45
N ASP A 71 -10.72 -4.98 -19.04
CA ASP A 71 -12.11 -4.74 -18.62
C ASP A 71 -12.23 -4.37 -17.13
N TYR A 72 -11.18 -4.62 -16.34
CA TYR A 72 -11.15 -4.32 -14.93
C TYR A 72 -10.66 -2.90 -14.66
N LEU A 73 -11.28 -2.22 -13.72
CA LEU A 73 -10.83 -0.93 -13.19
C LEU A 73 -9.87 -1.16 -12.01
N ASP A 74 -8.72 -0.52 -12.05
CA ASP A 74 -7.76 -0.50 -10.94
C ASP A 74 -8.35 0.29 -9.76
N ILE A 75 -8.39 -0.31 -8.57
CA ILE A 75 -8.77 0.40 -7.35
C ILE A 75 -7.55 1.12 -6.80
N VAL A 76 -7.59 2.44 -6.78
CA VAL A 76 -6.53 3.28 -6.21
C VAL A 76 -6.83 3.62 -4.75
N ASP A 77 -8.10 3.80 -4.38
CA ASP A 77 -8.55 3.91 -2.99
C ASP A 77 -9.86 3.14 -2.75
N GLY A 78 -10.09 2.74 -1.49
CA GLY A 78 -11.28 2.00 -1.06
C GLY A 78 -11.12 0.48 -1.15
N GLN A 79 -9.94 -0.04 -1.47
CA GLN A 79 -9.68 -1.48 -1.61
C GLN A 79 -10.03 -2.29 -0.36
N GLN A 80 -9.71 -1.81 0.84
CA GLN A 80 -9.99 -2.50 2.10
C GLN A 80 -11.50 -2.64 2.31
N ARG A 81 -12.24 -1.55 2.08
CA ARG A 81 -13.71 -1.49 2.19
C ARG A 81 -14.39 -2.44 1.20
N LEU A 82 -13.94 -2.40 -0.06
CA LEU A 82 -14.52 -3.25 -1.10
C LEU A 82 -14.23 -4.74 -0.86
N THR A 83 -13.02 -5.09 -0.42
CA THR A 83 -12.68 -6.45 -0.02
C THR A 83 -13.53 -6.93 1.16
N THR A 84 -13.70 -6.08 2.18
CA THR A 84 -14.54 -6.38 3.35
C THR A 84 -16.00 -6.60 2.97
N LEU A 85 -16.56 -5.75 2.09
CA LEU A 85 -17.91 -5.95 1.56
C LEU A 85 -18.02 -7.26 0.78
N GLN A 86 -17.04 -7.60 -0.03
CA GLN A 86 -17.05 -8.84 -0.79
C GLN A 86 -17.05 -10.07 0.12
N ILE A 87 -16.28 -10.04 1.22
CA ILE A 87 -16.28 -11.09 2.24
C ILE A 87 -17.65 -11.18 2.90
N LEU A 88 -18.23 -10.06 3.34
CA LEU A 88 -19.56 -10.01 3.94
C LEU A 88 -20.62 -10.61 3.03
N ILE A 89 -20.63 -10.27 1.74
CA ILE A 89 -21.57 -10.80 0.73
C ILE A 89 -21.39 -12.33 0.56
N CYS A 90 -20.16 -12.82 0.55
CA CYS A 90 -19.90 -14.28 0.49
C CYS A 90 -20.39 -14.98 1.75
N VAL A 91 -20.23 -14.40 2.94
CA VAL A 91 -20.76 -14.94 4.19
C VAL A 91 -22.28 -14.97 4.18
N TYR A 92 -22.96 -13.92 3.72
CA TYR A 92 -24.41 -13.93 3.52
C TYR A 92 -24.86 -15.06 2.60
N ARG A 93 -24.21 -15.22 1.45
CA ARG A 93 -24.51 -16.28 0.47
C ARG A 93 -24.41 -17.68 1.07
N ASP A 94 -23.33 -17.91 1.83
CA ASP A 94 -23.02 -19.24 2.34
C ASP A 94 -23.82 -19.59 3.61
N LEU A 95 -24.11 -18.59 4.44
CA LEU A 95 -24.84 -18.76 5.69
C LEU A 95 -26.36 -18.90 5.44
N PHE A 96 -26.89 -18.12 4.50
CA PHE A 96 -28.30 -18.07 4.19
C PHE A 96 -28.57 -18.33 2.69
N PRO A 97 -28.42 -19.57 2.20
CA PRO A 97 -28.51 -19.90 0.77
C PRO A 97 -29.88 -19.64 0.15
N ASN A 98 -30.93 -19.46 0.96
CA ASN A 98 -32.31 -19.20 0.54
C ASN A 98 -32.78 -17.76 0.93
N ILE A 99 -31.87 -16.86 1.31
CA ILE A 99 -32.24 -15.56 1.80
C ILE A 99 -33.14 -14.80 0.80
N ASN A 100 -34.27 -14.32 1.30
CA ASN A 100 -35.28 -13.58 0.53
C ASN A 100 -35.78 -14.25 -0.77
N ALA A 101 -35.54 -15.53 -0.98
CA ALA A 101 -35.93 -16.25 -2.19
C ALA A 101 -37.45 -16.25 -2.46
N SER A 102 -38.28 -16.13 -1.41
CA SER A 102 -39.74 -16.10 -1.47
C SER A 102 -40.32 -14.71 -1.13
N SER A 103 -39.52 -13.66 -1.12
CA SER A 103 -39.97 -12.31 -0.75
C SER A 103 -40.86 -11.72 -1.86
N ASP A 104 -42.01 -11.19 -1.48
CA ASP A 104 -42.88 -10.40 -2.38
C ASP A 104 -42.39 -8.94 -2.52
N ASP A 105 -41.38 -8.51 -1.73
CA ASP A 105 -40.76 -7.22 -1.82
C ASP A 105 -39.80 -7.16 -3.02
N THR A 106 -40.16 -6.42 -4.06
CA THR A 106 -39.34 -6.22 -5.27
C THR A 106 -38.02 -5.51 -5.00
N LYS A 107 -37.82 -4.91 -3.80
CA LYS A 107 -36.56 -4.29 -3.36
C LYS A 107 -35.69 -5.24 -2.57
N ALA A 108 -36.23 -6.35 -2.09
CA ALA A 108 -35.46 -7.33 -1.34
C ALA A 108 -34.28 -7.85 -2.16
N VAL A 109 -33.15 -8.02 -1.52
CA VAL A 109 -31.94 -8.59 -2.13
C VAL A 109 -31.94 -10.10 -1.89
N ASP A 110 -32.07 -10.86 -2.96
CA ASP A 110 -32.09 -12.31 -2.93
C ASP A 110 -30.71 -12.94 -3.23
N ILE A 111 -30.63 -14.24 -3.15
CA ILE A 111 -29.43 -15.03 -3.41
C ILE A 111 -28.86 -14.82 -4.82
N ASN A 112 -29.71 -14.54 -5.82
CA ASN A 112 -29.27 -14.32 -7.21
C ASN A 112 -28.54 -13.00 -7.34
N ILE A 113 -29.02 -11.95 -6.65
CA ILE A 113 -28.35 -10.64 -6.59
C ILE A 113 -26.99 -10.79 -5.90
N LEU A 114 -26.88 -11.57 -4.81
CA LEU A 114 -25.61 -11.86 -4.16
C LEU A 114 -24.64 -12.56 -5.11
N LYS A 115 -25.09 -13.60 -5.82
CA LYS A 115 -24.25 -14.30 -6.81
C LYS A 115 -23.77 -13.36 -7.91
N THR A 116 -24.63 -12.46 -8.39
CA THR A 116 -24.27 -11.44 -9.38
C THR A 116 -23.28 -10.39 -8.85
N ALA A 117 -23.37 -10.06 -7.56
CA ALA A 117 -22.43 -9.15 -6.90
C ALA A 117 -21.05 -9.78 -6.64
N ILE A 118 -20.93 -11.10 -6.64
CA ILE A 118 -19.68 -11.85 -6.50
C ILE A 118 -19.05 -12.12 -7.86
N LYS A 119 -19.85 -12.64 -8.80
CA LYS A 119 -19.40 -13.02 -10.14
C LYS A 119 -20.21 -12.31 -11.21
N TYR A 120 -19.51 -11.80 -12.22
CA TYR A 120 -20.17 -11.21 -13.39
C TYR A 120 -20.92 -12.30 -14.17
N ASN A 121 -22.15 -11.98 -14.53
CA ASN A 121 -23.00 -12.94 -15.27
C ASN A 121 -22.61 -12.98 -16.77
N ASP A 122 -21.45 -13.55 -17.05
CA ASP A 122 -21.00 -13.85 -18.40
C ASP A 122 -20.59 -15.32 -18.53
N LYS A 123 -20.25 -15.76 -19.73
CA LYS A 123 -19.80 -17.14 -19.98
C LYS A 123 -18.51 -17.51 -19.24
N PHE A 124 -17.74 -16.52 -18.79
CA PHE A 124 -16.47 -16.73 -18.08
C PHE A 124 -16.61 -16.68 -16.56
N GLN A 125 -17.77 -16.28 -16.03
CA GLN A 125 -18.01 -16.13 -14.59
C GLN A 125 -16.92 -15.31 -13.89
N ARG A 126 -16.53 -14.19 -14.51
CA ARG A 126 -15.47 -13.32 -14.00
C ARG A 126 -15.81 -12.78 -12.61
N LEU A 127 -14.82 -12.69 -11.72
CA LEU A 127 -15.02 -12.10 -10.40
C LEU A 127 -15.30 -10.60 -10.51
N ARG A 128 -16.24 -10.09 -9.70
CA ARG A 128 -16.48 -8.65 -9.57
C ARG A 128 -15.29 -7.93 -8.97
N LEU A 129 -14.59 -8.58 -8.05
CA LEU A 129 -13.37 -8.07 -7.45
C LEU A 129 -12.26 -9.12 -7.58
N MET A 130 -11.21 -8.77 -8.33
CA MET A 130 -9.94 -9.49 -8.31
C MET A 130 -9.04 -8.87 -7.25
N THR A 131 -8.62 -9.69 -6.29
CA THR A 131 -7.71 -9.26 -5.25
C THR A 131 -6.26 -9.21 -5.76
N HIS A 132 -5.37 -8.74 -4.91
CA HIS A 132 -3.94 -8.73 -5.20
C HIS A 132 -3.43 -10.10 -5.62
N SER A 133 -2.74 -10.18 -6.75
CA SER A 133 -2.37 -11.43 -7.44
C SER A 133 -1.62 -12.49 -6.60
N HIS A 134 -0.91 -12.08 -5.54
CA HIS A 134 -0.25 -13.02 -4.61
C HIS A 134 -1.22 -13.71 -3.64
N HIS A 135 -2.43 -13.16 -3.49
CA HIS A 135 -3.45 -13.67 -2.56
C HIS A 135 -4.75 -14.00 -3.28
N GLU A 136 -4.77 -13.98 -4.61
CA GLU A 136 -5.96 -14.23 -5.40
C GLU A 136 -6.45 -15.67 -5.23
N SER A 137 -5.55 -16.66 -5.27
CA SER A 137 -5.89 -18.06 -5.02
C SER A 137 -6.40 -18.27 -3.59
N ASP A 138 -5.73 -17.70 -2.58
CA ASP A 138 -6.18 -17.79 -1.19
C ASP A 138 -7.55 -17.14 -1.00
N PHE A 139 -7.78 -15.97 -1.61
CA PHE A 139 -9.08 -15.30 -1.52
C PHE A 139 -10.18 -16.09 -2.19
N PHE A 140 -9.91 -16.68 -3.36
CA PHE A 140 -10.84 -17.53 -4.06
C PHE A 140 -11.15 -18.78 -3.23
N ASP A 141 -10.14 -19.53 -2.80
CA ASP A 141 -10.29 -20.81 -2.13
C ASP A 141 -10.91 -20.69 -0.72
N LEU A 142 -10.70 -19.58 -0.04
CA LEU A 142 -11.14 -19.36 1.33
C LEU A 142 -12.48 -18.61 1.41
N ILE A 143 -12.81 -17.75 0.46
CA ILE A 143 -13.92 -16.81 0.55
C ILE A 143 -14.89 -16.94 -0.63
N ILE A 144 -14.38 -16.88 -1.87
CA ILE A 144 -15.22 -16.78 -3.06
C ILE A 144 -15.89 -18.10 -3.42
N ASP A 145 -15.18 -19.21 -3.26
CA ASP A 145 -15.75 -20.54 -3.54
C ASP A 145 -16.95 -20.84 -2.61
N GLU A 146 -18.01 -21.43 -3.17
CA GLU A 146 -19.27 -21.59 -2.46
C GLU A 146 -19.13 -22.49 -1.21
N GLY A 147 -19.69 -22.02 -0.09
CA GLY A 147 -19.63 -22.68 1.21
C GLY A 147 -18.31 -22.53 1.96
N LYS A 148 -17.30 -21.88 1.38
CA LYS A 148 -15.99 -21.76 2.02
C LYS A 148 -15.94 -20.64 3.06
N SER A 149 -16.60 -19.52 2.85
CA SER A 149 -16.51 -18.35 3.73
C SER A 149 -16.96 -18.63 5.18
N ILE A 150 -17.80 -19.62 5.42
CA ILE A 150 -18.34 -19.98 6.74
C ILE A 150 -17.67 -21.20 7.41
N ASN A 151 -16.81 -21.94 6.68
CA ASN A 151 -16.24 -23.21 7.12
C ASN A 151 -14.85 -23.10 7.75
N HIS A 152 -14.51 -21.96 8.31
CA HIS A 152 -13.21 -21.71 8.95
C HIS A 152 -13.24 -22.02 10.45
N LYS A 153 -12.08 -22.46 10.97
CA LYS A 153 -11.83 -22.58 12.42
C LYS A 153 -11.02 -21.37 12.88
N LYS A 154 -11.32 -20.86 14.07
CA LYS A 154 -10.49 -19.82 14.70
C LYS A 154 -9.03 -20.30 14.75
N PRO A 155 -8.08 -19.53 14.21
CA PRO A 155 -6.67 -19.90 14.27
C PRO A 155 -6.22 -20.03 15.73
N THR A 156 -5.51 -21.10 16.06
CA THR A 156 -4.96 -21.28 17.41
C THR A 156 -3.73 -20.38 17.61
N LYS A 157 -3.64 -19.71 18.74
CA LYS A 157 -2.62 -18.72 19.14
C LYS A 157 -1.13 -19.15 19.08
N LYS A 158 -0.77 -20.19 18.37
CA LYS A 158 0.56 -20.82 18.45
C LYS A 158 1.63 -20.34 17.46
N SER A 159 1.38 -19.34 16.61
CA SER A 159 2.44 -18.76 15.77
C SER A 159 2.37 -17.23 15.75
N VAL A 160 3.44 -16.60 16.14
CA VAL A 160 3.56 -15.14 16.36
C VAL A 160 3.42 -14.30 15.07
N ASN A 161 3.52 -14.91 13.88
CA ASN A 161 3.43 -14.21 12.58
C ASN A 161 2.14 -14.50 11.79
N ILE A 162 1.21 -15.27 12.32
CA ILE A 162 0.00 -15.71 11.61
C ILE A 162 -1.03 -14.57 11.46
N GLU A 163 -1.07 -13.61 12.39
CA GLU A 163 -2.04 -12.51 12.37
C GLU A 163 -1.77 -11.47 11.27
N GLU A 164 -0.59 -11.43 10.71
CA GLU A 164 -0.18 -10.45 9.69
C GLU A 164 -0.34 -10.94 8.25
N GLU A 165 -0.55 -12.23 8.04
CA GLU A 165 -0.76 -12.76 6.70
C GLU A 165 -2.18 -12.43 6.18
N PRO A 166 -2.34 -11.90 4.98
CA PRO A 166 -3.65 -11.55 4.40
C PRO A 166 -4.66 -12.70 4.40
N ARG A 167 -4.17 -13.93 4.27
CA ARG A 167 -4.97 -15.16 4.39
C ARG A 167 -5.73 -15.23 5.72
N PHE A 168 -5.04 -14.94 6.84
CA PHE A 168 -5.67 -14.95 8.16
C PHE A 168 -6.66 -13.83 8.34
N ARG A 169 -6.40 -12.68 7.74
CA ARG A 169 -7.33 -11.55 7.78
C ARG A 169 -8.60 -11.83 7.02
N PHE A 170 -8.54 -12.52 5.88
CA PHE A 170 -9.73 -12.99 5.18
C PHE A 170 -10.57 -13.92 6.05
N ILE A 171 -9.93 -14.93 6.68
CA ILE A 171 -10.59 -15.86 7.58
C ILE A 171 -11.19 -15.14 8.79
N ASN A 172 -10.44 -14.29 9.46
CA ASN A 172 -10.92 -13.53 10.62
C ASN A 172 -12.13 -12.65 10.27
N THR A 173 -12.09 -11.97 9.13
CA THR A 173 -13.19 -11.12 8.66
C THR A 173 -14.43 -11.97 8.37
N ALA A 174 -14.26 -13.13 7.73
CA ALA A 174 -15.37 -14.03 7.46
C ALA A 174 -15.98 -14.60 8.74
N LEU A 175 -15.18 -15.02 9.72
CA LEU A 175 -15.64 -15.49 11.03
C LEU A 175 -16.34 -14.40 11.82
N PHE A 176 -15.82 -13.18 11.77
CA PHE A 176 -16.43 -12.01 12.40
C PHE A 176 -17.86 -11.79 11.88
N PHE A 177 -18.03 -11.72 10.57
CA PHE A 177 -19.36 -11.51 9.98
C PHE A 177 -20.28 -12.72 10.18
N LYS A 178 -19.74 -13.93 10.14
CA LYS A 178 -20.52 -15.13 10.45
C LYS A 178 -21.14 -15.02 11.86
N GLU A 179 -20.34 -14.74 12.87
CA GLU A 179 -20.81 -14.57 14.26
C GLU A 179 -21.88 -13.48 14.36
N LYS A 180 -21.64 -12.30 13.79
CA LYS A 180 -22.59 -11.17 13.81
C LYS A 180 -23.93 -11.51 13.11
N LEU A 181 -23.89 -12.22 12.00
CA LEU A 181 -25.09 -12.58 11.23
C LEU A 181 -25.86 -13.75 11.87
N GLU A 182 -25.17 -14.73 12.49
CA GLU A 182 -25.80 -15.80 13.26
C GLU A 182 -26.55 -15.22 14.47
N ASP A 183 -25.95 -14.24 15.18
CA ASP A 183 -26.58 -13.55 16.31
C ASP A 183 -27.81 -12.74 15.89
N LEU A 184 -27.78 -12.13 14.69
CA LEU A 184 -28.87 -11.33 14.16
C LEU A 184 -30.07 -12.18 13.68
N GLY A 185 -29.81 -13.42 13.23
CA GLY A 185 -30.80 -14.32 12.65
C GLY A 185 -31.13 -14.03 11.18
N GLU A 186 -31.75 -14.99 10.50
CA GLU A 186 -31.95 -14.96 9.03
C GLU A 186 -32.84 -13.81 8.57
N GLU A 187 -33.98 -13.56 9.23
CA GLU A 187 -34.94 -12.52 8.85
C GLU A 187 -34.32 -11.12 8.98
N SER A 188 -33.72 -10.82 10.14
CA SER A 188 -33.08 -9.51 10.36
C SER A 188 -31.86 -9.32 9.47
N SER A 189 -31.10 -10.40 9.20
CA SER A 189 -30.01 -10.41 8.25
C SER A 189 -30.48 -10.12 6.82
N GLY A 190 -31.63 -10.64 6.39
CA GLY A 190 -32.24 -10.32 5.09
C GLY A 190 -32.62 -8.85 4.95
N ASN A 191 -33.18 -8.27 6.02
CA ASN A 191 -33.51 -6.85 6.06
C ASN A 191 -32.27 -5.96 6.03
N LEU A 192 -31.24 -6.30 6.82
CA LEU A 192 -29.94 -5.59 6.81
C LEU A 192 -29.25 -5.70 5.46
N LEU A 193 -29.29 -6.86 4.80
CA LEU A 193 -28.75 -7.05 3.45
C LEU A 193 -29.46 -6.15 2.43
N THR A 194 -30.79 -6.11 2.50
CA THR A 194 -31.62 -5.25 1.63
C THR A 194 -31.28 -3.78 1.84
N TYR A 195 -31.09 -3.38 3.10
CA TYR A 195 -30.61 -2.03 3.45
C TYR A 195 -29.21 -1.76 2.90
N LEU A 196 -28.25 -2.68 3.12
CA LEU A 196 -26.87 -2.58 2.62
C LEU A 196 -26.83 -2.29 1.11
N PHE A 197 -27.60 -3.05 0.34
CA PHE A 197 -27.58 -2.92 -1.11
C PHE A 197 -28.28 -1.65 -1.63
N ASN A 198 -29.38 -1.22 -0.99
CA ASN A 198 -30.23 -0.14 -1.53
C ASN A 198 -30.02 1.23 -0.84
N LYS A 199 -29.52 1.27 0.41
CA LYS A 199 -29.40 2.50 1.22
C LYS A 199 -27.95 2.89 1.50
N VAL A 200 -27.03 1.95 1.53
CA VAL A 200 -25.59 2.26 1.68
C VAL A 200 -25.06 2.79 0.37
N LYS A 201 -24.36 3.91 0.41
CA LYS A 201 -23.83 4.63 -0.74
C LYS A 201 -22.34 4.81 -0.67
N VAL A 202 -21.73 4.85 -1.85
CA VAL A 202 -20.34 5.22 -2.08
C VAL A 202 -20.27 6.34 -3.11
N ILE A 203 -19.19 7.10 -3.13
CA ILE A 203 -18.83 7.94 -4.27
C ILE A 203 -17.72 7.23 -5.03
N ARG A 204 -18.05 6.67 -6.21
CA ARG A 204 -17.03 6.16 -7.13
C ARG A 204 -16.50 7.30 -7.98
N ILE A 205 -15.19 7.46 -8.03
CA ILE A 205 -14.51 8.48 -8.82
C ILE A 205 -13.64 7.78 -9.85
N ASP A 206 -14.12 7.80 -11.10
CA ASP A 206 -13.42 7.17 -12.22
C ASP A 206 -12.41 8.14 -12.82
N CYS A 207 -11.14 7.79 -12.79
CA CYS A 207 -10.03 8.58 -13.31
C CYS A 207 -9.51 8.01 -14.63
N HIS A 208 -9.05 8.87 -15.53
CA HIS A 208 -8.51 8.45 -16.82
C HIS A 208 -7.16 7.74 -16.72
N SER A 209 -6.39 8.01 -15.67
CA SER A 209 -5.08 7.39 -15.45
C SER A 209 -4.81 7.12 -13.98
N VAL A 210 -4.01 6.09 -13.71
CA VAL A 210 -3.54 5.72 -12.36
C VAL A 210 -2.77 6.88 -11.73
N SER A 211 -1.89 7.55 -12.47
CA SER A 211 -1.11 8.69 -11.99
C SER A 211 -1.99 9.85 -11.50
N PHE A 212 -3.09 10.14 -12.22
CA PHE A 212 -4.04 11.16 -11.80
C PHE A 212 -4.86 10.71 -10.59
N ALA A 213 -5.32 9.45 -10.58
CA ALA A 213 -6.08 8.88 -9.47
C ALA A 213 -5.29 8.94 -8.15
N ILE A 214 -3.97 8.66 -8.20
CA ILE A 214 -3.07 8.78 -7.05
C ILE A 214 -2.97 10.22 -6.56
N LYS A 215 -2.80 11.20 -7.46
CA LYS A 215 -2.78 12.63 -7.10
C LYS A 215 -4.11 13.09 -6.50
N LEU A 216 -5.23 12.66 -7.07
CA LEU A 216 -6.55 12.95 -6.53
C LEU A 216 -6.74 12.38 -5.13
N PHE A 217 -6.32 11.13 -4.92
CA PHE A 217 -6.34 10.48 -3.62
C PHE A 217 -5.52 11.27 -2.58
N GLN A 218 -4.33 11.75 -2.94
CA GLN A 218 -3.52 12.60 -2.05
C GLN A 218 -4.26 13.86 -1.62
N VAL A 219 -4.89 14.56 -2.57
CA VAL A 219 -5.65 15.79 -2.29
C VAL A 219 -6.87 15.52 -1.40
N LEU A 220 -7.59 14.43 -1.64
CA LEU A 220 -8.79 14.08 -0.86
C LEU A 220 -8.45 13.58 0.54
N ASN A 221 -7.28 12.97 0.72
CA ASN A 221 -6.81 12.43 2.01
C ASN A 221 -5.91 13.37 2.82
N ASP A 222 -5.77 14.63 2.43
CA ASP A 222 -4.99 15.64 3.18
C ASP A 222 -5.43 15.80 4.66
N ARG A 223 -6.43 15.01 5.08
CA ARG A 223 -6.98 14.93 6.45
C ARG A 223 -7.06 13.51 7.04
N GLY A 224 -6.48 12.48 6.41
CA GLY A 224 -6.59 11.08 6.87
C GLY A 224 -5.43 10.20 6.39
N LEU A 225 -5.38 8.94 6.72
CA LEU A 225 -4.31 7.95 6.49
C LEU A 225 -3.68 8.04 5.07
N ASP A 226 -2.56 8.75 4.96
CA ASP A 226 -1.79 8.93 3.73
C ASP A 226 -1.33 7.60 3.11
N LEU A 227 -1.44 7.49 1.77
CA LEU A 227 -0.54 6.60 1.04
C LEU A 227 0.89 7.03 1.39
N SER A 228 1.68 6.09 1.84
CA SER A 228 3.08 6.39 2.14
C SER A 228 3.81 6.81 0.86
N ASN A 229 4.83 7.66 0.97
CA ASN A 229 5.65 8.00 -0.19
C ASN A 229 6.21 6.73 -0.87
N SER A 230 6.50 5.67 -0.11
CA SER A 230 6.93 4.39 -0.66
C SER A 230 5.85 3.71 -1.52
N ASP A 231 4.56 3.81 -1.15
CA ASP A 231 3.47 3.26 -1.98
C ASP A 231 3.33 4.01 -3.31
N LEU A 232 3.54 5.34 -3.29
CA LEU A 232 3.53 6.17 -4.50
C LEU A 232 4.69 5.82 -5.44
N ILE A 233 5.88 5.65 -4.89
CA ILE A 233 7.08 5.25 -5.64
C ILE A 233 6.88 3.85 -6.23
N LYS A 234 6.36 2.90 -5.45
CA LYS A 234 6.03 1.55 -5.90
C LYS A 234 5.06 1.56 -7.07
N SER A 235 3.97 2.30 -6.92
CA SER A 235 2.94 2.45 -7.95
C SER A 235 3.50 3.02 -9.25
N PHE A 236 4.31 4.07 -9.16
CA PHE A 236 4.96 4.68 -10.32
C PHE A 236 5.87 3.69 -11.06
N LEU A 237 6.74 2.98 -10.34
CA LEU A 237 7.70 2.04 -10.95
C LEU A 237 6.98 0.85 -11.60
N ILE A 238 5.90 0.32 -11.00
CA ILE A 238 5.08 -0.74 -11.63
C ILE A 238 4.36 -0.19 -12.87
N GLY A 239 3.79 1.01 -12.81
CA GLY A 239 3.18 1.66 -13.97
C GLY A 239 4.16 1.82 -15.13
N GLN A 240 5.43 2.15 -14.86
CA GLN A 240 6.47 2.17 -15.88
C GLN A 240 6.75 0.78 -16.48
N ILE A 241 6.80 -0.29 -15.67
CA ILE A 241 6.95 -1.67 -16.19
C ILE A 241 5.79 -2.00 -17.14
N GLN A 242 4.56 -1.68 -16.75
CA GLN A 242 3.37 -1.94 -17.56
C GLN A 242 3.41 -1.20 -18.88
N LYS A 243 3.87 0.04 -18.88
CA LYS A 243 4.03 0.86 -20.09
C LYS A 243 5.14 0.34 -21.00
N ILE A 244 6.31 0.04 -20.46
CA ILE A 244 7.48 -0.43 -21.22
C ILE A 244 7.19 -1.77 -21.91
N TYR A 245 6.54 -2.70 -21.20
CA TYR A 245 6.27 -4.07 -21.69
C TYR A 245 4.83 -4.28 -22.11
N GLN A 246 4.12 -3.21 -22.54
CA GLN A 246 2.71 -3.26 -22.93
C GLN A 246 2.42 -4.26 -24.04
N SER A 247 3.34 -4.40 -25.02
CA SER A 247 3.20 -5.28 -26.17
C SER A 247 3.52 -6.76 -25.89
N ASP A 248 4.11 -7.09 -24.72
CA ASP A 248 4.46 -8.46 -24.34
C ASP A 248 3.95 -8.79 -22.93
N PRO A 249 2.72 -9.34 -22.81
CA PRO A 249 2.14 -9.67 -21.51
C PRO A 249 2.93 -10.68 -20.68
N GLY A 250 3.64 -11.63 -21.36
CA GLY A 250 4.46 -12.62 -20.69
C GLY A 250 5.69 -12.01 -20.04
N LEU A 251 6.43 -11.20 -20.81
CA LEU A 251 7.60 -10.48 -20.31
C LEU A 251 7.20 -9.44 -19.24
N ARG A 252 6.07 -8.74 -19.44
CA ARG A 252 5.52 -7.81 -18.45
C ARG A 252 5.32 -8.49 -17.11
N LYS A 253 4.60 -9.62 -17.09
CA LYS A 253 4.36 -10.37 -15.86
C LYS A 253 5.67 -10.79 -15.19
N GLN A 254 6.62 -11.32 -15.96
CA GLN A 254 7.94 -11.68 -15.43
C GLN A 254 8.67 -10.50 -14.79
N LYS A 255 8.62 -9.31 -15.41
CA LYS A 255 9.29 -8.09 -14.90
C LYS A 255 8.59 -7.54 -13.64
N GLU A 256 7.26 -7.59 -13.60
CA GLU A 256 6.49 -7.24 -12.41
C GLU A 256 6.78 -8.20 -11.25
N ASP A 257 6.81 -9.51 -11.49
CA ASP A 257 7.12 -10.50 -10.46
C ASP A 257 8.54 -10.28 -9.90
N GLN A 258 9.51 -10.05 -10.77
CA GLN A 258 10.89 -9.73 -10.36
C GLN A 258 10.97 -8.45 -9.52
N PHE A 259 10.26 -7.40 -9.92
CA PHE A 259 10.18 -6.15 -9.17
C PHE A 259 9.57 -6.38 -7.78
N MET A 260 8.46 -7.12 -7.70
CA MET A 260 7.78 -7.40 -6.45
C MET A 260 8.62 -8.22 -5.48
N ASP A 261 9.40 -9.17 -5.98
CA ASP A 261 10.33 -9.96 -5.16
C ASP A 261 11.44 -9.08 -4.57
N ASP A 262 11.98 -8.15 -5.34
CA ASP A 262 13.00 -7.22 -4.85
C ASP A 262 12.39 -6.17 -3.91
N TRP A 263 11.14 -5.73 -4.14
CA TRP A 263 10.41 -4.86 -3.23
C TRP A 263 10.15 -5.52 -1.86
N LYS A 264 9.72 -6.78 -1.85
CA LYS A 264 9.54 -7.56 -0.60
C LYS A 264 10.84 -7.66 0.21
N LYS A 265 11.99 -7.81 -0.47
CA LYS A 265 13.29 -7.79 0.21
C LYS A 265 13.58 -6.43 0.85
N CYS A 266 13.16 -5.33 0.20
CA CYS A 266 13.28 -4.00 0.79
C CYS A 266 12.39 -3.84 2.02
N GLU A 267 11.14 -4.29 1.96
CA GLU A 267 10.21 -4.31 3.10
C GLU A 267 10.78 -5.15 4.27
N GLN A 268 11.36 -6.30 3.97
CA GLN A 268 11.98 -7.14 5.00
C GLN A 268 13.19 -6.45 5.67
N ILE A 269 14.02 -5.75 4.91
CA ILE A 269 15.14 -4.98 5.48
C ILE A 269 14.63 -3.86 6.37
N ALA A 270 13.56 -3.17 5.98
CA ALA A 270 12.95 -2.14 6.81
C ALA A 270 12.49 -2.70 8.16
N ILE A 271 11.82 -3.86 8.16
CA ILE A 271 11.42 -4.58 9.38
C ILE A 271 12.66 -4.98 10.22
N ASP A 272 13.66 -5.60 9.59
CA ASP A 272 14.86 -6.09 10.27
C ASP A 272 15.69 -4.96 10.91
N THR A 273 15.57 -3.74 10.40
CA THR A 273 16.29 -2.56 10.88
C THR A 273 15.43 -1.61 11.71
N GLU A 274 14.18 -2.00 12.03
CA GLU A 274 13.21 -1.18 12.78
C GLU A 274 12.98 0.21 12.16
N GLU A 275 13.22 0.35 10.86
CA GLU A 275 13.02 1.60 10.11
C GLU A 275 11.73 1.53 9.29
N SER A 276 11.17 2.68 8.95
CA SER A 276 10.14 2.73 7.91
C SER A 276 10.77 2.67 6.52
N LEU A 277 10.07 2.09 5.55
CA LEU A 277 10.53 2.11 4.16
C LEU A 277 10.65 3.56 3.63
N ASN A 278 9.83 4.49 4.13
CA ASN A 278 9.92 5.90 3.82
C ASN A 278 11.25 6.52 4.29
N ASP A 279 11.69 6.21 5.52
CA ASP A 279 12.95 6.72 6.05
C ASP A 279 14.14 6.21 5.24
N LEU A 280 14.11 4.94 4.83
CA LEU A 280 15.12 4.37 3.94
C LEU A 280 15.14 5.06 2.57
N PHE A 281 13.97 5.41 2.02
CA PHE A 281 13.89 6.23 0.79
C PHE A 281 14.39 7.66 0.99
N VAL A 282 14.22 8.29 2.15
CA VAL A 282 14.81 9.61 2.45
C VAL A 282 16.34 9.54 2.46
N LEU A 283 16.92 8.49 3.05
CA LEU A 283 18.38 8.28 2.99
C LEU A 283 18.88 8.14 1.54
N TYR A 284 18.13 7.41 0.72
CA TYR A 284 18.44 7.21 -0.69
C TYR A 284 18.23 8.48 -1.53
N GLU A 285 17.17 9.26 -1.24
CA GLU A 285 16.94 10.57 -1.85
C GLU A 285 18.14 11.51 -1.62
N TYR A 286 18.61 11.62 -0.38
CA TYR A 286 19.75 12.47 -0.05
C TYR A 286 21.02 12.05 -0.80
N TYR A 287 21.23 10.72 -0.92
CA TYR A 287 22.30 10.20 -1.78
C TYR A 287 22.12 10.58 -3.24
N LEU A 288 20.91 10.41 -3.81
CA LEU A 288 20.67 10.67 -5.25
C LEU A 288 20.69 12.15 -5.62
N LEU A 289 20.24 13.03 -4.73
CA LEU A 289 20.16 14.46 -5.00
C LEU A 289 21.47 15.18 -4.69
N ALA A 290 22.15 14.79 -3.63
CA ALA A 290 23.29 15.49 -3.05
C ALA A 290 23.02 17.00 -2.77
N GLU A 291 21.76 17.35 -2.66
CA GLU A 291 21.24 18.69 -2.36
C GLU A 291 19.98 18.61 -1.50
N ASN A 292 19.59 19.75 -0.92
CA ASN A 292 18.37 19.80 -0.14
C ASN A 292 17.13 19.60 -1.01
N PRO A 293 16.27 18.59 -0.74
CA PRO A 293 15.03 18.39 -1.46
C PRO A 293 14.14 19.63 -1.43
N LYS A 294 13.45 19.91 -2.54
CA LYS A 294 12.56 21.09 -2.71
C LYS A 294 11.10 20.70 -2.81
N LYS A 295 10.83 19.40 -3.02
CA LYS A 295 9.51 18.81 -3.18
C LYS A 295 9.30 17.69 -2.18
N SER A 296 8.15 17.03 -2.25
CA SER A 296 7.88 15.82 -1.49
C SER A 296 8.86 14.70 -1.90
N LEU A 297 9.11 13.76 -0.99
CA LEU A 297 9.98 12.60 -1.24
C LEU A 297 9.57 11.84 -2.51
N SER A 298 8.26 11.58 -2.67
CA SER A 298 7.76 10.90 -3.86
C SER A 298 7.97 11.71 -5.14
N ASP A 299 7.73 13.04 -5.13
CA ASP A 299 7.90 13.88 -6.31
C ASP A 299 9.36 13.96 -6.78
N GLU A 300 10.30 14.08 -5.83
CA GLU A 300 11.74 14.15 -6.16
C GLU A 300 12.23 12.80 -6.71
N LEU A 301 11.87 11.69 -6.07
CA LEU A 301 12.31 10.37 -6.51
C LEU A 301 11.64 9.93 -7.81
N ILE A 302 10.33 10.17 -7.98
CA ILE A 302 9.62 9.89 -9.23
C ILE A 302 10.30 10.62 -10.40
N LYS A 303 10.62 11.90 -10.21
CA LYS A 303 11.34 12.68 -11.24
C LYS A 303 12.72 12.08 -11.57
N LYS A 304 13.45 11.58 -10.56
CA LYS A 304 14.76 10.93 -10.78
C LYS A 304 14.62 9.59 -11.51
N PHE A 305 13.53 8.85 -11.26
CA PHE A 305 13.30 7.51 -11.82
C PHE A 305 12.60 7.52 -13.18
N GLU A 306 12.06 8.65 -13.63
CA GLU A 306 11.19 8.78 -14.81
C GLU A 306 11.78 8.17 -16.09
N ASN A 307 13.10 8.22 -16.24
CA ASN A 307 13.81 7.71 -17.42
C ASN A 307 14.72 6.50 -17.10
N LEU A 308 14.56 5.87 -15.95
CA LEU A 308 15.36 4.72 -15.54
C LEU A 308 14.56 3.42 -15.71
N ASP A 309 15.28 2.31 -15.88
CA ASP A 309 14.65 0.98 -15.84
C ASP A 309 14.15 0.68 -14.42
N PRO A 310 12.83 0.39 -14.23
CA PRO A 310 12.25 0.20 -12.90
C PRO A 310 12.87 -0.96 -12.11
N ASN A 311 13.20 -2.07 -12.78
CA ASN A 311 13.81 -3.22 -12.14
C ASN A 311 15.27 -2.95 -11.74
N HIS A 312 15.98 -2.12 -12.50
CA HIS A 312 17.30 -1.67 -12.12
C HIS A 312 17.22 -0.71 -10.92
N THR A 313 16.27 0.20 -10.94
CA THR A 313 16.04 1.20 -9.88
C THR A 313 15.79 0.53 -8.52
N ILE A 314 14.87 -0.45 -8.45
CA ILE A 314 14.60 -1.14 -7.19
C ILE A 314 15.80 -1.99 -6.71
N LYS A 315 16.57 -2.58 -7.64
CA LYS A 315 17.79 -3.32 -7.29
C LYS A 315 18.89 -2.40 -6.76
N ASP A 316 19.01 -1.19 -7.29
CA ASP A 316 19.99 -0.22 -6.78
C ASP A 316 19.62 0.28 -5.40
N PHE A 317 18.32 0.57 -5.17
CA PHE A 317 17.79 0.88 -3.85
C PHE A 317 18.01 -0.28 -2.86
N LEU A 318 17.70 -1.52 -3.26
CA LEU A 318 17.93 -2.72 -2.44
C LEU A 318 19.41 -2.87 -2.04
N LYS A 319 20.35 -2.63 -2.97
CA LYS A 319 21.78 -2.63 -2.66
C LYS A 319 22.15 -1.55 -1.64
N PHE A 320 21.58 -0.35 -1.79
CA PHE A 320 21.83 0.76 -0.88
C PHE A 320 21.34 0.46 0.56
N ILE A 321 20.13 -0.06 0.71
CA ILE A 321 19.61 -0.39 2.06
C ILE A 321 20.24 -1.65 2.67
N LYS A 322 20.79 -2.56 1.87
CA LYS A 322 21.65 -3.64 2.37
C LYS A 322 22.92 -3.11 3.02
N LEU A 323 23.57 -2.11 2.41
CA LEU A 323 24.71 -1.43 3.02
C LEU A 323 24.31 -0.79 4.36
N TYR A 324 23.11 -0.18 4.42
CA TYR A 324 22.59 0.35 5.69
C TYR A 324 22.49 -0.75 6.76
N LYS A 325 21.81 -1.86 6.44
CA LYS A 325 21.64 -2.98 7.37
C LYS A 325 22.99 -3.53 7.83
N GLU A 326 23.89 -3.84 6.91
CA GLU A 326 25.14 -4.56 7.20
C GLU A 326 26.22 -3.67 7.80
N GLN A 327 26.39 -2.44 7.31
CA GLN A 327 27.52 -1.57 7.62
C GLN A 327 27.20 -0.43 8.59
N VAL A 328 25.92 -0.21 8.88
CA VAL A 328 25.48 0.84 9.80
C VAL A 328 24.67 0.25 10.96
N TYR A 329 23.58 -0.48 10.66
CA TYR A 329 22.67 -0.99 11.70
C TYR A 329 23.27 -2.16 12.49
N LEU A 330 23.81 -3.17 11.81
CA LEU A 330 24.39 -4.36 12.43
C LEU A 330 25.88 -4.20 12.81
N ARG A 331 26.48 -3.06 12.51
CA ARG A 331 27.89 -2.85 12.80
C ARG A 331 28.13 -2.54 14.28
N GLU A 332 28.76 -3.48 14.98
CA GLU A 332 29.03 -3.45 16.43
C GLU A 332 30.46 -3.00 16.72
N ASP A 333 30.82 -1.74 16.41
CA ASP A 333 32.10 -1.16 16.86
C ASP A 333 31.89 0.17 17.60
N GLU A 334 32.87 0.56 18.40
CA GLU A 334 32.84 1.77 19.22
C GLU A 334 32.58 3.04 18.39
N LEU A 335 33.14 3.10 17.20
CA LEU A 335 32.97 4.25 16.32
C LEU A 335 31.51 4.36 15.85
N MET A 336 30.91 3.26 15.40
CA MET A 336 29.53 3.26 14.95
C MET A 336 28.54 3.49 16.10
N TYR A 337 28.76 2.85 17.26
CA TYR A 337 27.95 3.14 18.45
C TYR A 337 27.94 4.64 18.80
N SER A 338 29.06 5.33 18.67
CA SER A 338 29.12 6.75 18.95
C SER A 338 28.26 7.59 18.01
N PHE A 339 28.04 7.18 16.76
CA PHE A 339 27.14 7.87 15.83
C PHE A 339 25.66 7.79 16.24
N TRP A 340 25.23 6.69 16.87
CA TRP A 340 23.84 6.54 17.30
C TRP A 340 23.40 7.53 18.38
N TYR A 341 24.33 8.11 19.13
CA TYR A 341 24.03 9.16 20.10
C TYR A 341 23.95 10.55 19.47
N LEU A 342 24.36 10.71 18.21
CA LEU A 342 24.33 12.00 17.54
C LEU A 342 22.91 12.40 17.12
N ARG A 343 22.62 13.69 17.25
CA ARG A 343 21.42 14.29 16.62
C ARG A 343 21.54 14.24 15.10
N TRP A 344 20.41 14.57 14.43
CA TRP A 344 20.36 14.68 12.97
C TRP A 344 20.72 13.37 12.24
N SER A 345 20.15 12.28 12.74
CA SER A 345 20.46 10.90 12.31
C SER A 345 20.34 10.69 10.80
N MET A 346 19.35 11.28 10.15
CA MET A 346 19.16 11.14 8.69
C MET A 346 20.35 11.66 7.90
N TYR A 347 20.96 12.79 8.33
CA TYR A 347 22.10 13.37 7.62
C TYR A 347 23.39 12.57 7.79
N TRP A 348 23.75 12.19 9.02
CA TRP A 348 24.98 11.41 9.20
C TRP A 348 24.89 10.03 8.56
N ARG A 349 23.71 9.36 8.64
CA ARG A 349 23.48 8.07 7.97
C ARG A 349 23.64 8.22 6.45
N SER A 350 23.05 9.24 5.83
CA SER A 350 23.17 9.47 4.39
C SER A 350 24.61 9.73 3.95
N ILE A 351 25.41 10.46 4.74
CA ILE A 351 26.82 10.70 4.45
C ILE A 351 27.64 9.40 4.52
N VAL A 352 27.45 8.62 5.57
CA VAL A 352 28.12 7.32 5.75
C VAL A 352 27.75 6.37 4.63
N LEU A 353 26.45 6.26 4.31
CA LEU A 353 25.97 5.42 3.23
C LEU A 353 26.46 5.87 1.86
N THR A 354 26.55 7.17 1.62
CA THR A 354 27.14 7.70 0.38
C THR A 354 28.57 7.24 0.25
N ALA A 355 29.37 7.38 1.30
CA ALA A 355 30.77 6.97 1.27
C ALA A 355 30.95 5.47 1.04
N LEU A 356 30.09 4.65 1.63
CA LEU A 356 30.05 3.20 1.39
C LEU A 356 29.59 2.86 -0.03
N LYS A 357 28.54 3.51 -0.54
CA LYS A 357 27.96 3.24 -1.85
C LYS A 357 28.90 3.58 -2.99
N VAL A 358 29.69 4.65 -2.87
CA VAL A 358 30.68 5.05 -3.85
C VAL A 358 32.08 4.46 -3.59
N GLU A 359 32.20 3.60 -2.59
CA GLU A 359 33.48 2.97 -2.19
C GLU A 359 34.58 4.02 -1.97
N TYR A 360 34.26 5.06 -1.17
CA TYR A 360 35.17 6.19 -0.95
C TYR A 360 36.52 5.71 -0.40
N ALA A 361 37.59 5.90 -1.19
CA ALA A 361 38.90 5.31 -0.95
C ALA A 361 39.52 5.63 0.43
N GLN A 362 39.13 6.75 1.06
CA GLN A 362 39.63 7.18 2.36
C GLN A 362 38.55 7.03 3.47
N TYR A 363 37.61 6.11 3.31
CA TYR A 363 36.48 5.92 4.23
C TYR A 363 36.89 5.73 5.69
N ASP A 364 37.85 4.87 5.98
CA ASP A 364 38.26 4.56 7.35
C ASP A 364 38.94 5.76 8.03
N LEU A 365 39.63 6.60 7.27
CA LEU A 365 40.22 7.83 7.79
C LEU A 365 39.18 8.96 7.91
N PHE A 366 38.19 8.95 7.05
CA PHE A 366 37.10 9.94 7.04
C PHE A 366 36.19 9.81 8.27
N LEU A 367 35.76 8.60 8.61
CA LEU A 367 34.76 8.39 9.67
C LEU A 367 35.11 9.03 11.02
N PRO A 368 36.33 8.87 11.60
CA PRO A 368 36.68 9.50 12.87
C PRO A 368 36.66 11.02 12.81
N ILE A 369 37.09 11.60 11.68
CA ILE A 369 37.12 13.04 11.46
C ILE A 369 35.69 13.59 11.37
N PHE A 370 34.85 12.92 10.60
CA PHE A 370 33.46 13.23 10.44
C PHE A 370 32.68 13.13 11.77
N ARG A 371 32.88 12.07 12.56
CA ARG A 371 32.35 11.93 13.93
C ARG A 371 32.74 13.13 14.79
N ARG A 372 34.03 13.44 14.86
CA ARG A 372 34.52 14.59 15.64
C ARG A 372 33.88 15.89 15.23
N PHE A 373 33.73 16.14 13.93
CA PHE A 373 33.08 17.33 13.40
C PHE A 373 31.62 17.42 13.88
N TYR A 374 30.86 16.36 13.79
CA TYR A 374 29.45 16.34 14.22
C TYR A 374 29.31 16.57 15.73
N TYR A 375 30.12 15.92 16.57
CA TYR A 375 30.11 16.13 18.01
C TYR A 375 30.46 17.58 18.39
N LEU A 376 31.47 18.16 17.79
CA LEU A 376 31.87 19.55 18.07
C LEU A 376 30.77 20.53 17.69
N ASN A 377 30.13 20.35 16.56
CA ASN A 377 29.02 21.19 16.11
C ASN A 377 27.78 21.04 16.98
N TRP A 378 27.49 19.81 17.45
CA TRP A 378 26.40 19.57 18.38
C TRP A 378 26.66 20.26 19.73
N ILE A 379 27.83 20.08 20.30
CA ILE A 379 28.23 20.72 21.56
C ILE A 379 28.25 22.26 21.44
N ALA A 380 28.68 22.76 20.29
CA ALA A 380 28.69 24.21 20.00
C ALA A 380 27.28 24.80 19.74
N GLY A 381 26.22 23.96 19.79
CA GLY A 381 24.85 24.42 19.61
C GLY A 381 24.50 24.83 18.17
N PHE A 382 25.15 24.28 17.16
CA PHE A 382 24.82 24.58 15.78
C PHE A 382 23.37 24.24 15.46
N THR A 383 22.75 25.11 14.65
CA THR A 383 21.38 24.93 14.20
C THR A 383 21.29 23.82 13.14
N LEU A 384 20.09 23.22 13.03
CA LEU A 384 19.80 22.23 12.00
C LEU A 384 20.13 22.75 10.58
N THR A 385 19.87 24.03 10.30
CA THR A 385 20.13 24.66 8.98
C THR A 385 21.60 24.59 8.58
N LYS A 386 22.52 24.86 9.50
CA LYS A 386 23.97 24.78 9.24
C LYS A 386 24.42 23.34 8.98
N ILE A 387 23.98 22.40 9.83
CA ILE A 387 24.31 20.97 9.68
C ILE A 387 23.75 20.41 8.37
N LYS A 388 22.54 20.79 8.02
CA LYS A 388 21.89 20.36 6.78
C LYS A 388 22.70 20.73 5.54
N GLN A 389 23.09 22.00 5.41
CA GLN A 389 23.86 22.46 4.25
C GLN A 389 25.22 21.76 4.14
N ILE A 390 25.94 21.64 5.26
CA ILE A 390 27.23 20.98 5.28
C ILE A 390 27.09 19.48 4.94
N SER A 391 26.01 18.84 5.38
CA SER A 391 25.74 17.43 5.09
C SER A 391 25.58 17.18 3.60
N PHE A 392 24.82 18.00 2.90
CA PHE A 392 24.67 17.88 1.44
C PHE A 392 25.98 18.18 0.70
N ASN A 393 26.74 19.17 1.16
CA ASN A 393 28.07 19.43 0.61
C ASN A 393 28.99 18.21 0.78
N LEU A 394 28.97 17.55 1.95
CA LEU A 394 29.74 16.33 2.18
C LEU A 394 29.34 15.20 1.24
N ILE A 395 28.03 14.97 1.07
CA ILE A 395 27.51 13.97 0.13
C ILE A 395 28.04 14.25 -1.27
N SER A 396 27.92 15.50 -1.76
CA SER A 396 28.42 15.90 -3.09
C SER A 396 29.94 15.70 -3.23
N TRP A 397 30.73 16.15 -2.26
CA TRP A 397 32.20 16.03 -2.32
C TRP A 397 32.67 14.58 -2.30
N ILE A 398 31.99 13.71 -1.53
CA ILE A 398 32.28 12.28 -1.50
C ILE A 398 31.96 11.63 -2.84
N GLN A 399 30.82 11.96 -3.46
CA GLN A 399 30.43 11.49 -4.79
C GLN A 399 31.40 11.96 -5.87
N GLU A 400 31.91 13.19 -5.76
CA GLU A 400 32.92 13.73 -6.67
C GLU A 400 34.32 13.13 -6.44
N GLY A 401 34.50 12.27 -5.44
CA GLY A 401 35.81 11.70 -5.10
C GLY A 401 36.82 12.71 -4.58
N LYS A 402 36.34 13.83 -3.96
CA LYS A 402 37.26 14.82 -3.38
C LYS A 402 38.16 14.18 -2.32
N PRO A 403 39.47 14.49 -2.29
CA PRO A 403 40.39 13.92 -1.32
C PRO A 403 40.04 14.39 0.10
N LEU A 404 40.37 13.54 1.09
CA LEU A 404 40.08 13.82 2.52
C LEU A 404 40.67 15.18 2.98
N SER A 405 41.85 15.54 2.48
CA SER A 405 42.47 16.83 2.78
C SER A 405 41.61 18.04 2.37
N PHE A 406 40.91 17.93 1.23
CA PHE A 406 39.95 18.96 0.81
C PHE A 406 38.76 19.00 1.78
N ILE A 407 38.20 17.86 2.13
CA ILE A 407 37.06 17.79 3.04
C ILE A 407 37.45 18.37 4.42
N GLN A 408 38.63 18.04 4.94
CA GLN A 408 39.13 18.55 6.22
C GLN A 408 39.26 20.08 6.26
N GLN A 409 39.67 20.70 5.15
CA GLN A 409 39.73 22.15 5.07
C GLN A 409 38.36 22.84 5.11
N LYS A 410 37.31 22.13 4.77
CA LYS A 410 35.93 22.66 4.69
C LYS A 410 35.11 22.39 5.94
N LEU A 411 35.51 21.38 6.74
CA LEU A 411 34.97 21.07 8.05
C LEU A 411 35.61 21.90 9.15
#